data_1ea43b49c0c5e5465e4429efbe3e76f0
#
_entry.id   1ea43b49c0c5e5465e4429efbe3e76f0
#
_cell.length_a   1.000
_cell.length_b   1.000
_cell.length_c   1.000
_cell.angle_alpha   90.00
_cell.angle_beta   90.00
_cell.angle_gamma   90.00
#
_symmetry.space_group_name_H-M   'P 1'
#
loop_
_entity.id
_entity.type
_entity.pdbx_description
1 polymer ?
#
loop_
_entity_poly.entity_id
_entity_poly.type
_entity_poly.pdbx_seq_one_letter_code
_entity_poly.pdbx_strand_id
1 'polypeptide(L)'
;MRKSSLDARRMKAIGAGLVTGLALSMIVSAAQAQTRQGGRAPLVLADEGTFYAGGHYDQDHPARHIVGQVFVEYRIPADLKHPFPIVLVHGGNQSGSGWFSTPDGRPGWAQYFLRQGYAIYVVDQVARGRSAVVPEAYGSVATAQPLQYVLEKFTSQERYKLWPQASLHTQWPGKAEPGDPAFDQYWSSDIPGMQNRTLQAQMNIDALAALFDRIGPAILLVHSQSGAYAWPLAQARPDLVKAIVAAEPAGPPVHDVVVQSAQVFDTPWEKAIKQTDDDYYRDNPGVKPYGLTSTPLAYTPPVTAASPLQFVHQDKPERRDLARCWRQAEPARKLVAVGDRPILVVEAEASFYAGYNHCNVEYLEQAGVHTTFIRLADIGIHGNGHMMMMEKNSDEIAQVMVDWLDKVVGPMEAKQR
;
A
#
# COMPACT_ATOMS: atom_id res chain seq x y z
N MET A 1 47.21 55.36 42.08
CA MET A 1 46.88 56.16 43.22
C MET A 1 45.43 55.99 43.64
N ARG A 2 45.21 55.70 44.95
CA ARG A 2 43.97 55.63 45.75
C ARG A 2 42.94 54.54 45.34
N LYS A 3 42.83 53.45 46.00
CA LYS A 3 42.29 52.98 47.33
C LYS A 3 41.00 53.65 47.77
N SER A 4 39.89 52.89 47.91
CA SER A 4 39.00 52.78 49.04
C SER A 4 37.97 51.64 48.67
N SER A 5 37.89 50.53 49.27
CA SER A 5 37.60 49.98 50.63
C SER A 5 36.17 50.24 51.10
N LEU A 6 35.51 49.15 51.55
CA LEU A 6 34.33 48.98 52.43
C LEU A 6 32.95 49.14 51.69
N ASP A 7 32.03 48.22 51.79
CA ASP A 7 31.55 47.57 53.00
C ASP A 7 30.83 46.25 52.69
N ALA A 8 31.22 45.21 53.42
CA ALA A 8 30.52 43.97 53.52
C ALA A 8 29.58 44.01 54.70
N ARG A 9 28.31 44.03 54.54
CA ARG A 9 27.29 43.54 55.50
C ARG A 9 25.88 43.87 55.02
N ARG A 10 25.22 42.89 54.42
CA ARG A 10 23.79 42.58 54.54
C ARG A 10 23.37 41.63 53.41
N MET A 11 23.67 40.38 53.60
CA MET A 11 22.98 39.32 52.91
C MET A 11 22.67 38.21 53.91
N LYS A 12 21.51 38.21 54.41
CA LYS A 12 20.83 37.03 54.95
C LYS A 12 19.33 37.17 54.78
N ALA A 13 18.75 36.11 54.33
CA ALA A 13 17.32 35.84 54.17
C ALA A 13 16.63 36.38 52.90
N ILE A 14 16.79 35.66 51.77
CA ILE A 14 15.72 35.34 50.82
C ILE A 14 16.30 34.16 50.01
N GLY A 15 16.00 32.95 50.41
CA GLY A 15 16.52 31.75 49.73
C GLY A 15 15.86 30.48 50.25
N ALA A 16 14.54 30.41 50.30
CA ALA A 16 13.85 29.16 50.62
C ALA A 16 12.40 29.12 50.12
N GLY A 17 12.12 29.68 48.95
CA GLY A 17 10.76 29.74 48.44
C GLY A 17 10.55 29.40 46.95
N LEU A 18 11.61 29.09 46.19
CA LEU A 18 11.48 28.95 44.73
C LEU A 18 11.87 27.57 44.14
N VAL A 19 12.14 26.56 44.94
CA VAL A 19 12.57 25.23 44.42
C VAL A 19 11.42 24.22 44.46
N THR A 20 10.32 24.46 45.15
CA THR A 20 9.18 23.53 45.24
C THR A 20 8.11 23.73 44.14
N GLY A 21 8.17 24.82 43.37
CA GLY A 21 7.20 25.10 42.32
C GLY A 21 7.50 24.47 40.95
N LEU A 22 8.77 24.17 40.65
CA LEU A 22 9.14 23.62 39.34
C LEU A 22 9.04 22.09 39.23
N ALA A 23 9.05 21.37 40.33
CA ALA A 23 8.94 19.91 40.32
C ALA A 23 7.49 19.39 40.13
N LEU A 24 6.48 20.21 40.51
CA LEU A 24 5.08 19.83 40.37
C LEU A 24 4.52 20.08 38.95
N SER A 25 5.10 21.02 38.19
CA SER A 25 4.66 21.31 36.81
C SER A 25 5.16 20.29 35.78
N MET A 26 6.25 19.56 36.05
CA MET A 26 6.75 18.51 35.12
C MET A 26 6.04 17.17 35.27
N ILE A 27 5.42 16.91 36.43
CA ILE A 27 4.68 15.64 36.63
C ILE A 27 3.30 15.67 35.95
N VAL A 28 2.70 16.85 35.80
CA VAL A 28 1.40 16.99 35.13
C VAL A 28 1.53 16.87 33.60
N SER A 29 2.67 17.25 33.00
CA SER A 29 2.89 17.12 31.56
C SER A 29 3.16 15.69 31.10
N ALA A 30 3.74 14.83 31.94
CA ALA A 30 3.96 13.41 31.59
C ALA A 30 2.66 12.61 31.67
N ALA A 31 1.70 12.97 32.50
CA ALA A 31 0.41 12.30 32.62
C ALA A 31 -0.56 12.63 31.45
N GLN A 32 -0.40 13.79 30.81
CA GLN A 32 -1.25 14.21 29.70
C GLN A 32 -0.82 13.61 28.33
N ALA A 33 0.40 13.11 28.21
CA ALA A 33 0.85 12.43 27.00
C ALA A 33 0.30 10.99 26.87
N GLN A 34 -0.16 10.37 27.96
CA GLN A 34 -0.67 9.00 27.96
C GLN A 34 -2.20 8.86 27.80
N THR A 35 -2.96 9.95 27.76
CA THR A 35 -4.43 9.89 27.74
C THR A 35 -5.06 10.09 26.34
N ARG A 36 -4.28 10.05 25.25
CA ARG A 36 -4.82 10.22 23.87
C ARG A 36 -5.15 8.93 23.14
N GLN A 37 -5.09 7.79 23.76
CA GLN A 37 -5.67 6.56 23.20
C GLN A 37 -7.00 6.28 23.88
N GLY A 38 -8.08 6.82 23.31
CA GLY A 38 -9.43 6.57 23.79
C GLY A 38 -9.73 5.09 23.92
N GLY A 39 -10.00 4.62 25.15
CA GLY A 39 -10.82 3.46 25.50
C GLY A 39 -10.51 2.06 24.93
N ARG A 40 -9.53 1.89 24.02
CA ARG A 40 -9.21 0.56 23.47
C ARG A 40 -8.36 -0.24 24.47
N ALA A 41 -8.69 -1.53 24.63
CA ALA A 41 -7.89 -2.46 25.43
C ALA A 41 -6.44 -2.51 24.93
N PRO A 42 -5.45 -2.70 25.82
CA PRO A 42 -4.05 -2.89 25.40
C PRO A 42 -3.92 -3.99 24.35
N LEU A 43 -3.05 -3.80 23.36
CA LEU A 43 -2.66 -4.86 22.45
C LEU A 43 -1.49 -5.62 23.08
N VAL A 44 -1.72 -6.91 23.39
CA VAL A 44 -0.71 -7.78 23.97
C VAL A 44 -0.11 -8.63 22.87
N LEU A 45 1.22 -8.61 22.75
CA LEU A 45 1.96 -9.38 21.76
C LEU A 45 2.64 -10.59 22.45
N ALA A 46 2.63 -11.73 21.80
CA ALA A 46 3.42 -12.90 22.19
C ALA A 46 4.87 -12.76 21.70
N ASP A 47 5.05 -12.13 20.51
CA ASP A 47 6.37 -11.90 19.92
C ASP A 47 6.32 -10.73 18.93
N GLU A 48 7.45 -10.06 18.74
CA GLU A 48 7.67 -9.05 17.70
C GLU A 48 9.14 -8.99 17.32
N GLY A 49 9.43 -8.51 16.13
CA GLY A 49 10.80 -8.33 15.69
C GLY A 49 10.91 -7.87 14.25
N THR A 50 12.16 -7.81 13.79
CA THR A 50 12.48 -7.40 12.43
C THR A 50 13.54 -8.31 11.82
N PHE A 51 13.50 -8.45 10.49
CA PHE A 51 14.53 -9.15 9.72
C PHE A 51 14.51 -8.70 8.27
N TYR A 52 15.49 -9.14 7.51
CA TYR A 52 15.50 -8.98 6.05
C TYR A 52 15.23 -10.32 5.37
N ALA A 53 14.46 -10.30 4.28
CA ALA A 53 14.18 -11.46 3.45
C ALA A 53 14.62 -11.21 2.01
N GLY A 54 15.04 -12.27 1.31
CA GLY A 54 15.60 -12.18 -0.02
C GLY A 54 16.98 -11.52 -0.03
N GLY A 55 17.33 -10.97 -1.18
CA GLY A 55 18.62 -10.33 -1.39
C GLY A 55 19.76 -11.30 -1.73
N HIS A 56 20.75 -10.75 -2.41
CA HIS A 56 21.96 -11.44 -2.80
C HIS A 56 23.12 -10.44 -2.87
N TYR A 57 24.35 -10.94 -2.87
CA TYR A 57 25.51 -10.11 -3.11
C TYR A 57 25.56 -9.70 -4.58
N ASP A 58 25.64 -8.41 -4.84
CA ASP A 58 25.88 -7.87 -6.19
C ASP A 58 27.27 -8.29 -6.64
N GLN A 59 27.32 -9.20 -7.60
CA GLN A 59 28.59 -9.73 -8.13
C GLN A 59 29.22 -8.81 -9.17
N ASP A 60 28.43 -7.91 -9.75
CA ASP A 60 28.86 -7.02 -10.84
C ASP A 60 29.51 -5.75 -10.31
N HIS A 61 29.31 -5.41 -9.02
CA HIS A 61 29.88 -4.25 -8.38
C HIS A 61 31.04 -4.61 -7.44
N PRO A 62 32.20 -3.92 -7.51
CA PRO A 62 33.38 -4.22 -6.66
C PRO A 62 33.08 -4.20 -5.15
N ALA A 63 32.17 -3.34 -4.71
CA ALA A 63 31.77 -3.24 -3.30
C ALA A 63 30.88 -4.39 -2.82
N ARG A 64 30.32 -5.20 -3.72
CA ARG A 64 29.49 -6.38 -3.42
C ARG A 64 28.40 -6.11 -2.39
N HIS A 65 27.63 -5.07 -2.59
CA HIS A 65 26.46 -4.77 -1.73
C HIS A 65 25.48 -5.93 -1.71
N ILE A 66 24.69 -6.04 -0.63
CA ILE A 66 23.49 -6.87 -0.63
C ILE A 66 22.37 -6.06 -1.29
N VAL A 67 21.74 -6.63 -2.30
CA VAL A 67 20.70 -6.00 -3.12
C VAL A 67 19.49 -6.91 -3.24
N GLY A 68 18.31 -6.34 -3.48
CA GLY A 68 17.07 -7.08 -3.70
C GLY A 68 16.40 -7.61 -2.42
N GLN A 69 16.84 -7.20 -1.23
CA GLN A 69 16.21 -7.56 0.04
C GLN A 69 15.04 -6.64 0.37
N VAL A 70 14.08 -7.19 1.10
CA VAL A 70 13.00 -6.44 1.76
C VAL A 70 13.20 -6.45 3.27
N PHE A 71 12.95 -5.30 3.92
CA PHE A 71 12.81 -5.23 5.36
C PHE A 71 11.43 -5.75 5.76
N VAL A 72 11.37 -6.53 6.83
CA VAL A 72 10.15 -7.11 7.37
C VAL A 72 10.06 -6.82 8.86
N GLU A 73 8.94 -6.24 9.30
CA GLU A 73 8.56 -6.13 10.70
C GLU A 73 7.41 -7.09 10.97
N TYR A 74 7.54 -7.95 11.98
CA TYR A 74 6.47 -8.86 12.34
C TYR A 74 5.98 -8.63 13.77
N ARG A 75 4.70 -8.93 13.97
CA ARG A 75 4.07 -8.95 15.30
C ARG A 75 3.09 -10.11 15.38
N ILE A 76 3.16 -10.83 16.51
CA ILE A 76 2.31 -11.97 16.79
C ILE A 76 1.46 -11.64 18.02
N PRO A 77 0.11 -11.61 17.91
CA PRO A 77 -0.73 -11.32 19.05
C PRO A 77 -0.71 -12.48 20.05
N ALA A 78 -0.82 -12.16 21.34
CA ALA A 78 -0.91 -13.19 22.38
C ALA A 78 -2.18 -14.06 22.25
N ASP A 79 -3.27 -13.47 21.75
CA ASP A 79 -4.52 -14.19 21.40
C ASP A 79 -4.53 -14.47 19.88
N LEU A 80 -3.68 -15.40 19.44
CA LEU A 80 -3.62 -15.84 18.05
C LEU A 80 -4.84 -16.71 17.72
N LYS A 81 -5.62 -16.31 16.69
CA LYS A 81 -6.88 -16.99 16.30
C LYS A 81 -6.86 -17.60 14.91
N HIS A 82 -5.91 -17.20 14.07
CA HIS A 82 -5.88 -17.60 12.67
C HIS A 82 -4.59 -18.36 12.33
N PRO A 83 -4.70 -19.44 11.51
CA PRO A 83 -3.57 -20.32 11.22
C PRO A 83 -2.50 -19.69 10.32
N PHE A 84 -2.89 -18.69 9.53
CA PHE A 84 -1.99 -18.04 8.57
C PHE A 84 -1.81 -16.55 8.90
N PRO A 85 -0.57 -16.05 8.96
CA PRO A 85 -0.32 -14.63 9.12
C PRO A 85 -0.72 -13.85 7.85
N ILE A 86 -0.89 -12.54 8.00
CA ILE A 86 -1.09 -11.62 6.87
C ILE A 86 0.24 -10.92 6.56
N VAL A 87 0.72 -11.06 5.32
CA VAL A 87 1.84 -10.29 4.76
C VAL A 87 1.26 -9.05 4.09
N LEU A 88 1.56 -7.86 4.64
CA LEU A 88 1.08 -6.58 4.14
C LEU A 88 2.16 -5.91 3.29
N VAL A 89 1.85 -5.67 2.00
CA VAL A 89 2.76 -5.04 1.04
C VAL A 89 2.14 -3.74 0.53
N HIS A 90 2.80 -2.62 0.82
CA HIS A 90 2.31 -1.27 0.49
C HIS A 90 2.33 -0.95 -1.01
N GLY A 91 1.66 0.12 -1.41
CA GLY A 91 1.61 0.65 -2.77
C GLY A 91 2.84 1.46 -3.17
N GLY A 92 2.73 2.16 -4.30
CA GLY A 92 3.74 3.09 -4.78
C GLY A 92 3.96 4.26 -3.82
N ASN A 93 5.19 4.75 -3.76
CA ASN A 93 5.58 5.93 -2.99
C ASN A 93 5.27 5.86 -1.47
N GLN A 94 5.11 4.67 -0.94
CA GLN A 94 4.84 4.41 0.47
C GLN A 94 5.88 3.47 1.07
N SER A 95 5.78 3.25 2.38
CA SER A 95 6.48 2.20 3.12
C SER A 95 5.49 1.43 4.01
N GLY A 96 5.97 0.42 4.71
CA GLY A 96 5.18 -0.34 5.67
C GLY A 96 4.61 0.50 6.83
N SER A 97 5.14 1.70 7.06
CA SER A 97 4.64 2.60 8.11
C SER A 97 3.16 2.96 7.93
N GLY A 98 2.68 3.05 6.68
CA GLY A 98 1.28 3.36 6.37
C GLY A 98 0.27 2.30 6.82
N TRP A 99 0.73 1.10 7.18
CA TRP A 99 -0.12 0.05 7.75
C TRP A 99 -0.32 0.16 9.26
N PHE A 100 0.60 0.85 9.97
CA PHE A 100 0.55 0.94 11.43
C PHE A 100 -0.32 2.08 11.96
N SER A 101 -0.41 3.19 11.24
CA SER A 101 -1.22 4.33 11.67
C SER A 101 -1.78 5.12 10.50
N THR A 102 -2.95 5.70 10.73
CA THR A 102 -3.53 6.66 9.79
C THR A 102 -2.91 8.04 9.96
N PRO A 103 -3.00 8.94 8.98
CA PRO A 103 -2.41 10.27 9.05
C PRO A 103 -2.93 11.14 10.21
N ASP A 104 -4.15 10.87 10.67
CA ASP A 104 -4.77 11.55 11.82
C ASP A 104 -4.48 10.88 13.17
N GLY A 105 -3.56 9.91 13.20
CA GLY A 105 -3.04 9.26 14.41
C GLY A 105 -3.90 8.13 14.98
N ARG A 106 -4.91 7.65 14.22
CA ARG A 106 -5.61 6.42 14.59
C ARG A 106 -4.76 5.18 14.28
N PRO A 107 -5.02 4.03 14.94
CA PRO A 107 -4.43 2.75 14.55
C PRO A 107 -4.76 2.39 13.11
N GLY A 108 -3.77 1.86 12.38
CA GLY A 108 -3.95 1.38 11.01
C GLY A 108 -4.36 -0.09 10.93
N TRP A 109 -4.44 -0.62 9.71
CA TRP A 109 -4.87 -2.00 9.45
C TRP A 109 -3.99 -3.05 10.12
N ALA A 110 -2.69 -2.81 10.30
CA ALA A 110 -1.80 -3.73 11.01
C ALA A 110 -2.27 -3.98 12.45
N GLN A 111 -2.63 -2.92 13.21
CA GLN A 111 -3.19 -3.08 14.55
C GLN A 111 -4.59 -3.65 14.53
N TYR A 112 -5.37 -3.36 13.47
CA TYR A 112 -6.71 -3.92 13.32
C TYR A 112 -6.62 -5.45 13.21
N PHE A 113 -5.83 -5.96 12.29
CA PHE A 113 -5.66 -7.42 12.11
C PHE A 113 -5.06 -8.10 13.33
N LEU A 114 -4.10 -7.48 14.01
CA LEU A 114 -3.58 -8.00 15.28
C LEU A 114 -4.68 -8.16 16.34
N ARG A 115 -5.61 -7.21 16.45
CA ARG A 115 -6.75 -7.29 17.38
C ARG A 115 -7.78 -8.34 16.98
N GLN A 116 -7.86 -8.68 15.71
CA GLN A 116 -8.65 -9.80 15.22
C GLN A 116 -7.95 -11.15 15.45
N GLY A 117 -6.71 -11.16 15.91
CA GLY A 117 -5.95 -12.38 16.21
C GLY A 117 -5.14 -12.92 15.04
N TYR A 118 -4.84 -12.10 14.04
CA TYR A 118 -3.87 -12.44 12.99
C TYR A 118 -2.46 -12.03 13.40
N ALA A 119 -1.49 -12.90 13.18
CA ALA A 119 -0.10 -12.48 13.10
C ALA A 119 0.10 -11.66 11.81
N ILE A 120 0.99 -10.67 11.86
CA ILE A 120 1.27 -9.81 10.69
C ILE A 120 2.75 -9.77 10.38
N TYR A 121 3.06 -9.61 9.08
CA TYR A 121 4.36 -9.30 8.55
C TYR A 121 4.24 -8.09 7.64
N VAL A 122 4.80 -6.96 8.04
CA VAL A 122 4.74 -5.70 7.30
C VAL A 122 6.05 -5.50 6.55
N VAL A 123 5.95 -5.34 5.24
CA VAL A 123 7.10 -5.29 4.33
C VAL A 123 7.34 -3.86 3.87
N ASP A 124 8.59 -3.41 3.91
CA ASP A 124 9.05 -2.30 3.07
C ASP A 124 9.58 -2.88 1.75
N GLN A 125 9.04 -2.44 0.62
CA GLN A 125 9.46 -2.90 -0.71
C GLN A 125 10.95 -2.64 -0.96
N VAL A 126 11.56 -3.42 -1.85
CA VAL A 126 12.95 -3.20 -2.29
C VAL A 126 13.18 -1.74 -2.66
N ALA A 127 14.27 -1.17 -2.16
CA ALA A 127 14.68 0.22 -2.35
C ALA A 127 13.68 1.25 -1.81
N ARG A 128 12.92 0.92 -0.75
CA ARG A 128 12.02 1.85 -0.04
C ARG A 128 12.09 1.67 1.46
N GLY A 129 11.77 2.73 2.18
CA GLY A 129 11.68 2.72 3.63
C GLY A 129 12.97 2.21 4.26
N ARG A 130 12.87 1.14 5.04
CA ARG A 130 13.99 0.47 5.72
C ARG A 130 14.71 -0.57 4.84
N SER A 131 14.19 -0.84 3.63
CA SER A 131 14.90 -1.62 2.60
C SER A 131 15.92 -0.72 1.90
N ALA A 132 17.20 -1.03 2.04
CA ALA A 132 18.27 -0.16 1.61
C ALA A 132 18.19 0.23 0.12
N VAL A 133 18.46 1.49 -0.17
CA VAL A 133 18.65 2.00 -1.55
C VAL A 133 20.13 1.86 -1.90
N VAL A 134 20.43 1.15 -2.97
CA VAL A 134 21.77 0.98 -3.52
C VAL A 134 21.76 1.50 -4.96
N PRO A 135 22.00 2.81 -5.17
CA PRO A 135 21.85 3.46 -6.49
C PRO A 135 22.70 2.80 -7.58
N GLU A 136 23.88 2.30 -7.21
CA GLU A 136 24.81 1.63 -8.12
C GLU A 136 24.20 0.35 -8.74
N ALA A 137 23.37 -0.35 -7.98
CA ALA A 137 22.70 -1.57 -8.44
C ALA A 137 21.28 -1.30 -8.98
N TYR A 138 20.59 -0.31 -8.43
CA TYR A 138 19.18 -0.06 -8.76
C TYR A 138 18.96 1.01 -9.81
N GLY A 139 20.01 1.77 -10.15
CA GLY A 139 19.92 2.90 -11.04
C GLY A 139 19.20 4.10 -10.43
N SER A 140 18.62 4.94 -11.28
CA SER A 140 18.00 6.19 -10.85
C SER A 140 16.78 5.95 -9.96
N VAL A 141 16.66 6.77 -8.92
CA VAL A 141 15.45 6.90 -8.10
C VAL A 141 14.47 7.82 -8.83
N ALA A 142 13.20 7.46 -8.83
CA ALA A 142 12.14 8.33 -9.35
C ALA A 142 12.02 9.60 -8.50
N THR A 143 11.54 10.69 -9.09
CA THR A 143 11.21 11.89 -8.32
C THR A 143 10.04 11.62 -7.37
N ALA A 144 10.03 12.32 -6.23
CA ALA A 144 8.87 12.35 -5.34
C ALA A 144 7.61 12.83 -6.09
N GLN A 145 6.45 12.43 -5.62
CA GLN A 145 5.19 12.87 -6.21
C GLN A 145 5.03 14.39 -6.04
N PRO A 146 4.64 15.13 -7.07
CA PRO A 146 4.35 16.56 -6.94
C PRO A 146 3.13 16.78 -6.03
N LEU A 147 3.13 17.89 -5.27
CA LEU A 147 2.02 18.28 -4.42
C LEU A 147 0.66 18.20 -5.14
N GLN A 148 0.59 18.77 -6.34
CA GLN A 148 -0.64 18.81 -7.13
C GLN A 148 -1.18 17.40 -7.43
N TYR A 149 -0.30 16.47 -7.78
CA TYR A 149 -0.67 15.07 -8.02
C TYR A 149 -1.25 14.40 -6.76
N VAL A 150 -0.63 14.66 -5.61
CA VAL A 150 -1.10 14.12 -4.32
C VAL A 150 -2.51 14.62 -3.98
N LEU A 151 -2.73 15.94 -4.13
CA LEU A 151 -4.05 16.54 -3.93
C LEU A 151 -5.11 15.96 -4.86
N GLU A 152 -4.79 15.84 -6.14
CA GLU A 152 -5.71 15.40 -7.18
C GLU A 152 -6.10 13.93 -7.06
N LYS A 153 -5.15 13.06 -6.68
CA LYS A 153 -5.34 11.60 -6.75
C LYS A 153 -5.67 10.96 -5.42
N PHE A 154 -5.23 11.53 -4.31
CA PHE A 154 -5.27 10.83 -3.02
C PHE A 154 -6.04 11.56 -1.92
N THR A 155 -5.96 12.89 -1.85
CA THR A 155 -6.45 13.57 -0.65
C THR A 155 -7.62 14.52 -0.87
N SER A 156 -7.71 15.17 -2.04
CA SER A 156 -8.70 16.23 -2.34
C SER A 156 -9.39 16.03 -3.69
N GLN A 157 -9.48 14.82 -4.17
CA GLN A 157 -9.99 14.52 -5.51
C GLN A 157 -11.38 15.10 -5.79
N GLU A 158 -12.21 15.26 -4.77
CA GLU A 158 -13.55 15.88 -4.88
C GLU A 158 -13.50 17.35 -5.28
N ARG A 159 -12.38 18.03 -5.07
CA ARG A 159 -12.17 19.42 -5.48
C ARG A 159 -11.82 19.53 -6.96
N TYR A 160 -11.07 18.55 -7.48
CA TYR A 160 -10.54 18.56 -8.84
C TYR A 160 -11.47 17.86 -9.85
N LYS A 161 -12.19 16.82 -9.43
CA LYS A 161 -13.20 16.10 -10.22
C LYS A 161 -12.68 15.61 -11.58
N LEU A 162 -11.47 15.04 -11.59
CA LEU A 162 -10.77 14.64 -12.82
C LEU A 162 -11.27 13.30 -13.40
N TRP A 163 -12.14 12.61 -12.68
CA TRP A 163 -12.89 11.43 -13.13
C TRP A 163 -14.27 11.43 -12.48
N PRO A 164 -15.23 10.69 -13.03
CA PRO A 164 -16.63 10.79 -12.61
C PRO A 164 -16.86 10.57 -11.12
N GLN A 165 -16.18 9.58 -10.53
CA GLN A 165 -16.37 9.18 -9.14
C GLN A 165 -15.65 10.11 -8.14
N ALA A 166 -14.71 10.95 -8.59
CA ALA A 166 -13.91 11.81 -7.72
C ALA A 166 -14.74 12.67 -6.75
N SER A 167 -15.90 13.16 -7.23
CA SER A 167 -16.82 14.00 -6.42
C SER A 167 -17.43 13.28 -5.22
N LEU A 168 -17.36 11.95 -5.17
CA LEU A 168 -17.91 11.14 -4.08
C LEU A 168 -16.96 11.04 -2.89
N HIS A 169 -15.73 11.55 -2.98
CA HIS A 169 -14.73 11.45 -1.92
C HIS A 169 -15.10 12.28 -0.69
N THR A 170 -15.24 11.63 0.47
CA THR A 170 -15.64 12.26 1.73
C THR A 170 -14.89 11.74 2.95
N GLN A 171 -14.05 10.71 2.78
CA GLN A 171 -13.46 9.98 3.90
C GLN A 171 -12.05 10.44 4.28
N TRP A 172 -11.45 11.40 3.58
CA TRP A 172 -10.15 11.92 4.00
C TRP A 172 -10.24 12.56 5.40
N PRO A 173 -9.32 12.22 6.33
CA PRO A 173 -9.26 12.86 7.63
C PRO A 173 -8.63 14.26 7.50
N GLY A 174 -9.27 15.29 8.03
CA GLY A 174 -8.78 16.67 7.97
C GLY A 174 -9.20 17.43 6.72
N LYS A 175 -8.45 18.49 6.40
CA LYS A 175 -8.75 19.43 5.31
C LYS A 175 -8.14 19.04 3.96
N ALA A 176 -7.27 18.05 3.93
CA ALA A 176 -6.58 17.56 2.74
C ALA A 176 -5.82 18.65 1.96
N GLU A 177 -5.11 19.53 2.68
CA GLU A 177 -4.33 20.62 2.10
C GLU A 177 -3.05 20.87 2.91
N PRO A 178 -1.98 21.45 2.35
CA PRO A 178 -0.76 21.78 3.06
C PRO A 178 -1.03 22.61 4.31
N GLY A 179 -0.37 22.26 5.43
CA GLY A 179 -0.58 22.84 6.74
C GLY A 179 -1.70 22.18 7.56
N ASP A 180 -2.49 21.29 6.97
CA ASP A 180 -3.35 20.39 7.74
C ASP A 180 -2.52 19.23 8.31
N PRO A 181 -2.60 18.94 9.63
CA PRO A 181 -1.73 17.93 10.25
C PRO A 181 -1.87 16.53 9.62
N ALA A 182 -3.05 16.12 9.20
CA ALA A 182 -3.24 14.82 8.58
C ALA A 182 -2.66 14.79 7.17
N PHE A 183 -2.82 15.87 6.40
CA PHE A 183 -2.20 15.99 5.10
C PHE A 183 -0.67 15.99 5.17
N ASP A 184 -0.10 16.81 6.06
CA ASP A 184 1.35 16.94 6.23
C ASP A 184 1.97 15.61 6.70
N GLN A 185 1.28 14.89 7.59
CA GLN A 185 1.70 13.56 8.04
C GLN A 185 1.69 12.54 6.88
N TYR A 186 0.64 12.54 6.05
CA TYR A 186 0.57 11.66 4.87
C TYR A 186 1.68 11.98 3.86
N TRP A 187 1.80 13.26 3.48
CA TRP A 187 2.79 13.63 2.46
C TRP A 187 4.23 13.47 2.94
N SER A 188 4.49 13.62 4.24
CA SER A 188 5.80 13.30 4.83
C SER A 188 6.16 11.82 4.72
N SER A 189 5.20 10.94 4.49
CA SER A 189 5.43 9.51 4.27
C SER A 189 5.75 9.14 2.81
N ASP A 190 5.71 10.10 1.87
CA ASP A 190 6.00 9.85 0.46
C ASP A 190 7.47 9.48 0.25
N ILE A 191 7.70 8.31 -0.30
CA ILE A 191 9.04 7.75 -0.52
C ILE A 191 9.22 7.40 -1.98
N PRO A 192 10.14 8.06 -2.70
CA PRO A 192 10.47 7.69 -4.06
C PRO A 192 10.93 6.24 -4.17
N GLY A 193 10.67 5.61 -5.30
CA GLY A 193 11.15 4.25 -5.61
C GLY A 193 12.08 4.23 -6.80
N MET A 194 12.46 3.03 -7.22
CA MET A 194 13.25 2.85 -8.44
C MET A 194 12.49 3.37 -9.66
N GLN A 195 13.22 4.02 -10.59
CA GLN A 195 12.64 4.46 -11.86
C GLN A 195 12.32 3.26 -12.77
N ASN A 196 13.16 2.23 -12.77
CA ASN A 196 12.89 0.98 -13.49
C ASN A 196 11.85 0.14 -12.76
N ARG A 197 10.58 0.34 -13.10
CA ARG A 197 9.44 -0.33 -12.47
C ARG A 197 9.41 -1.84 -12.68
N THR A 198 9.87 -2.32 -13.84
CA THR A 198 9.91 -3.76 -14.12
C THR A 198 10.97 -4.46 -13.27
N LEU A 199 12.16 -3.87 -13.15
CA LEU A 199 13.21 -4.38 -12.27
C LEU A 199 12.75 -4.35 -10.81
N GLN A 200 12.13 -3.26 -10.36
CA GLN A 200 11.58 -3.15 -9.02
C GLN A 200 10.54 -4.26 -8.74
N ALA A 201 9.63 -4.51 -9.68
CA ALA A 201 8.64 -5.55 -9.55
C ALA A 201 9.28 -6.93 -9.42
N GLN A 202 10.24 -7.27 -10.29
CA GLN A 202 10.94 -8.56 -10.24
C GLN A 202 11.66 -8.76 -8.90
N MET A 203 12.44 -7.77 -8.45
CA MET A 203 13.14 -7.85 -7.16
C MET A 203 12.17 -8.03 -5.98
N ASN A 204 11.03 -7.35 -5.98
CA ASN A 204 10.03 -7.52 -4.94
C ASN A 204 9.39 -8.90 -4.96
N ILE A 205 9.10 -9.46 -6.14
CA ILE A 205 8.57 -10.81 -6.28
C ILE A 205 9.56 -11.84 -5.71
N ASP A 206 10.85 -11.73 -6.06
CA ASP A 206 11.89 -12.63 -5.60
C ASP A 206 12.08 -12.54 -4.07
N ALA A 207 12.10 -11.32 -3.52
CA ALA A 207 12.22 -11.11 -2.08
C ALA A 207 10.99 -11.59 -1.29
N LEU A 208 9.79 -11.37 -1.83
CA LEU A 208 8.54 -11.88 -1.25
C LEU A 208 8.50 -13.42 -1.30
N ALA A 209 8.97 -14.03 -2.40
CA ALA A 209 9.09 -15.48 -2.48
C ALA A 209 10.02 -16.03 -1.37
N ALA A 210 11.18 -15.41 -1.16
CA ALA A 210 12.08 -15.76 -0.07
C ALA A 210 11.47 -15.50 1.32
N LEU A 211 10.64 -14.46 1.48
CA LEU A 211 9.90 -14.24 2.71
C LEU A 211 8.93 -15.39 2.98
N PHE A 212 8.12 -15.79 1.99
CA PHE A 212 7.19 -16.92 2.12
C PHE A 212 7.91 -18.24 2.39
N ASP A 213 9.08 -18.48 1.76
CA ASP A 213 9.91 -19.65 2.06
C ASP A 213 10.38 -19.68 3.52
N ARG A 214 10.62 -18.51 4.11
CA ARG A 214 11.09 -18.37 5.50
C ARG A 214 9.97 -18.53 6.53
N ILE A 215 8.80 -17.91 6.27
CA ILE A 215 7.70 -17.86 7.26
C ILE A 215 6.67 -18.98 7.08
N GLY A 216 6.68 -19.67 5.94
CA GLY A 216 5.69 -20.67 5.58
C GLY A 216 4.40 -20.08 4.98
N PRO A 217 3.30 -20.86 5.01
CA PRO A 217 2.02 -20.46 4.42
C PRO A 217 1.45 -19.18 5.04
N ALA A 218 1.03 -18.22 4.18
CA ALA A 218 0.50 -16.94 4.61
C ALA A 218 -0.56 -16.39 3.65
N ILE A 219 -1.32 -15.41 4.12
CA ILE A 219 -2.23 -14.57 3.35
C ILE A 219 -1.43 -13.39 2.82
N LEU A 220 -1.59 -13.07 1.53
CA LEU A 220 -0.95 -11.91 0.91
C LEU A 220 -1.96 -10.77 0.79
N LEU A 221 -1.70 -9.64 1.45
CA LEU A 221 -2.45 -8.39 1.27
C LEU A 221 -1.60 -7.39 0.51
N VAL A 222 -2.08 -6.97 -0.65
CA VAL A 222 -1.43 -6.00 -1.54
C VAL A 222 -2.30 -4.78 -1.77
N HIS A 223 -1.66 -3.65 -2.01
CA HIS A 223 -2.34 -2.41 -2.38
C HIS A 223 -1.66 -1.75 -3.58
N SER A 224 -2.47 -1.27 -4.53
CA SER A 224 -1.96 -0.43 -5.63
C SER A 224 -0.81 -1.11 -6.39
N GLN A 225 0.36 -0.51 -6.48
CA GLN A 225 1.53 -1.01 -7.19
C GLN A 225 1.88 -2.46 -6.83
N SER A 226 1.79 -2.84 -5.56
CA SER A 226 2.12 -4.21 -5.13
C SER A 226 1.13 -5.26 -5.62
N GLY A 227 -0.03 -4.87 -6.11
CA GLY A 227 -0.97 -5.77 -6.79
C GLY A 227 -0.34 -6.50 -7.97
N ALA A 228 0.58 -5.86 -8.69
CA ALA A 228 1.32 -6.50 -9.79
C ALA A 228 2.25 -7.64 -9.33
N TYR A 229 2.60 -7.71 -8.05
CA TYR A 229 3.47 -8.75 -7.50
C TYR A 229 2.69 -10.00 -7.08
N ALA A 230 1.39 -9.85 -6.82
CA ALA A 230 0.55 -10.93 -6.28
C ALA A 230 0.46 -12.13 -7.23
N TRP A 231 0.28 -11.88 -8.52
CA TRP A 231 0.06 -12.92 -9.51
C TRP A 231 1.31 -13.78 -9.76
N PRO A 232 2.50 -13.19 -10.04
CA PRO A 232 3.72 -14.00 -10.20
C PRO A 232 4.18 -14.65 -8.89
N LEU A 233 3.98 -14.02 -7.72
CA LEU A 233 4.27 -14.64 -6.44
C LEU A 233 3.40 -15.87 -6.18
N ALA A 234 2.09 -15.77 -6.50
CA ALA A 234 1.17 -16.89 -6.40
C ALA A 234 1.57 -18.09 -7.27
N GLN A 235 2.12 -17.84 -8.46
CA GLN A 235 2.68 -18.87 -9.33
C GLN A 235 3.99 -19.45 -8.79
N ALA A 236 4.86 -18.59 -8.26
CA ALA A 236 6.16 -18.98 -7.73
C ALA A 236 6.05 -19.81 -6.42
N ARG A 237 5.01 -19.56 -5.62
CA ARG A 237 4.78 -20.22 -4.32
C ARG A 237 3.32 -20.67 -4.16
N PRO A 238 2.85 -21.59 -5.01
CA PRO A 238 1.45 -21.99 -5.05
C PRO A 238 0.96 -22.59 -3.74
N ASP A 239 1.82 -23.29 -3.01
CA ASP A 239 1.48 -23.93 -1.73
C ASP A 239 1.56 -22.98 -0.53
N LEU A 240 2.27 -21.86 -0.65
CA LEU A 240 2.53 -20.93 0.45
C LEU A 240 1.57 -19.73 0.43
N VAL A 241 1.12 -19.25 -0.72
CA VAL A 241 0.13 -18.16 -0.79
C VAL A 241 -1.27 -18.76 -0.62
N LYS A 242 -1.85 -18.65 0.58
CA LYS A 242 -3.13 -19.30 0.94
C LYS A 242 -4.35 -18.51 0.51
N ALA A 243 -4.28 -17.19 0.51
CA ALA A 243 -5.30 -16.30 -0.02
C ALA A 243 -4.63 -14.99 -0.47
N ILE A 244 -5.30 -14.26 -1.35
CA ILE A 244 -4.87 -12.93 -1.79
C ILE A 244 -5.99 -11.93 -1.48
N VAL A 245 -5.65 -10.85 -0.77
CA VAL A 245 -6.49 -9.66 -0.61
C VAL A 245 -5.84 -8.54 -1.41
N ALA A 246 -6.46 -8.14 -2.49
CA ALA A 246 -5.97 -7.13 -3.41
C ALA A 246 -6.82 -5.85 -3.31
N ALA A 247 -6.37 -4.90 -2.48
CA ALA A 247 -7.00 -3.60 -2.36
C ALA A 247 -6.54 -2.73 -3.53
N GLU A 248 -7.44 -2.52 -4.49
CA GLU A 248 -7.16 -1.76 -5.72
C GLU A 248 -5.81 -2.12 -6.36
N PRO A 249 -5.64 -3.40 -6.80
CA PRO A 249 -4.38 -3.85 -7.37
C PRO A 249 -4.03 -3.08 -8.65
N ALA A 250 -2.73 -2.93 -8.91
CA ALA A 250 -2.22 -2.28 -10.12
C ALA A 250 -2.92 -2.82 -11.38
N GLY A 251 -3.37 -1.90 -12.20
CA GLY A 251 -4.12 -2.16 -13.41
C GLY A 251 -4.30 -0.87 -14.23
N PRO A 252 -5.19 -0.91 -15.22
CA PRO A 252 -5.86 -2.09 -15.77
C PRO A 252 -4.89 -3.01 -16.54
N PRO A 253 -5.35 -4.19 -17.00
CA PRO A 253 -4.54 -5.09 -17.82
C PRO A 253 -4.09 -4.44 -19.12
N VAL A 254 -2.97 -4.91 -19.66
CA VAL A 254 -2.37 -4.58 -20.96
C VAL A 254 -1.79 -3.18 -21.03
N HIS A 255 -2.59 -2.16 -20.88
CA HIS A 255 -2.15 -0.75 -20.84
C HIS A 255 -2.50 -0.12 -19.51
N ASP A 256 -1.57 0.62 -18.92
CA ASP A 256 -1.92 1.49 -17.82
C ASP A 256 -2.84 2.61 -18.31
N VAL A 257 -3.74 3.06 -17.47
CA VAL A 257 -4.65 4.15 -17.77
C VAL A 257 -4.08 5.47 -17.23
N VAL A 258 -4.09 6.48 -18.08
CA VAL A 258 -3.85 7.85 -17.66
C VAL A 258 -5.19 8.46 -17.28
N VAL A 259 -5.33 8.77 -16.01
CA VAL A 259 -6.42 9.60 -15.52
C VAL A 259 -5.97 11.05 -15.60
N GLN A 260 -6.83 11.92 -16.08
CA GLN A 260 -6.52 13.34 -16.24
C GLN A 260 -5.82 13.93 -15.01
N SER A 261 -4.85 14.81 -15.24
CA SER A 261 -4.23 15.62 -14.21
C SER A 261 -4.07 17.06 -14.72
N ALA A 262 -4.29 18.05 -13.83
CA ALA A 262 -4.00 19.44 -14.14
C ALA A 262 -2.49 19.70 -14.32
N GLN A 263 -1.65 18.86 -13.73
CA GLN A 263 -0.22 18.81 -14.05
C GLN A 263 0.01 17.83 -15.20
N VAL A 264 0.32 18.38 -16.33
CA VAL A 264 0.91 17.65 -17.45
C VAL A 264 2.32 17.24 -16.99
N PHE A 265 2.54 15.95 -16.75
CA PHE A 265 3.90 15.42 -16.65
C PHE A 265 4.60 15.78 -17.97
N ASP A 266 5.82 16.26 -17.92
CA ASP A 266 6.50 16.93 -19.03
C ASP A 266 6.98 15.95 -20.14
N THR A 267 6.24 14.88 -20.35
CA THR A 267 6.52 13.86 -21.36
C THR A 267 5.83 14.20 -22.69
N PRO A 268 6.45 13.93 -23.85
CA PRO A 268 5.89 14.28 -25.15
C PRO A 268 4.50 13.71 -25.44
N TRP A 269 4.19 12.53 -24.95
CA TRP A 269 2.89 11.90 -25.18
C TRP A 269 1.78 12.47 -24.30
N GLU A 270 2.08 12.90 -23.05
CA GLU A 270 1.12 13.55 -22.16
C GLU A 270 0.68 14.91 -22.73
N LYS A 271 1.61 15.64 -23.39
CA LYS A 271 1.29 16.88 -24.10
C LYS A 271 0.40 16.68 -25.32
N ALA A 272 0.40 15.47 -25.91
CA ALA A 272 -0.43 15.13 -27.05
C ALA A 272 -1.86 14.75 -26.69
N ILE A 273 -2.15 14.48 -25.41
CA ILE A 273 -3.48 14.09 -24.95
C ILE A 273 -4.38 15.33 -24.89
N LYS A 274 -5.18 15.53 -25.93
CA LYS A 274 -6.33 16.43 -25.88
C LYS A 274 -7.51 15.65 -25.32
N GLN A 275 -8.03 16.11 -24.18
CA GLN A 275 -9.22 15.53 -23.59
C GLN A 275 -10.45 15.95 -24.37
N THR A 276 -11.29 14.98 -24.70
CA THR A 276 -12.69 15.21 -25.07
C THR A 276 -13.57 15.03 -23.82
N ASP A 277 -14.67 15.71 -23.70
CA ASP A 277 -15.55 15.74 -22.52
C ASP A 277 -16.08 14.35 -22.08
N ASP A 278 -15.89 13.32 -22.90
CA ASP A 278 -16.41 11.97 -22.68
C ASP A 278 -15.31 10.92 -22.40
N ASP A 279 -14.02 11.29 -22.36
CA ASP A 279 -12.92 10.33 -22.27
C ASP A 279 -12.01 10.60 -21.05
N TYR A 280 -12.44 10.12 -19.89
CA TYR A 280 -11.71 10.27 -18.62
C TYR A 280 -10.51 9.36 -18.51
N TYR A 281 -10.52 8.23 -19.22
CA TYR A 281 -9.53 7.16 -19.10
C TYR A 281 -8.89 6.89 -20.45
N ARG A 282 -7.60 7.10 -20.56
CA ARG A 282 -6.82 6.89 -21.78
C ARG A 282 -5.68 5.92 -21.56
N ASP A 283 -5.43 5.11 -22.55
CA ASP A 283 -4.35 4.15 -22.50
C ASP A 283 -2.98 4.85 -22.55
N ASN A 284 -2.09 4.43 -21.63
CA ASN A 284 -0.67 4.70 -21.74
C ASN A 284 -0.12 3.84 -22.91
N PRO A 285 0.77 4.39 -23.77
CA PRO A 285 1.34 3.64 -24.89
C PRO A 285 2.18 2.42 -24.49
N GLY A 286 2.63 2.31 -23.22
CA GLY A 286 3.34 1.14 -22.72
C GLY A 286 2.44 -0.08 -22.66
N VAL A 287 2.92 -1.23 -23.13
CA VAL A 287 2.19 -2.51 -23.09
C VAL A 287 2.76 -3.42 -22.01
N LYS A 288 1.90 -4.00 -21.20
CA LYS A 288 2.25 -5.11 -20.31
C LYS A 288 2.16 -6.43 -21.08
N PRO A 289 3.29 -7.03 -21.47
CA PRO A 289 3.31 -8.17 -22.38
C PRO A 289 2.65 -9.43 -21.81
N TYR A 290 2.46 -9.49 -20.50
CA TYR A 290 1.79 -10.58 -19.80
C TYR A 290 0.39 -10.20 -19.30
N GLY A 291 -0.19 -9.14 -19.83
CA GLY A 291 -1.52 -8.65 -19.48
C GLY A 291 -1.57 -7.93 -18.14
N LEU A 292 -1.58 -8.65 -17.03
CA LEU A 292 -1.68 -8.08 -15.68
C LEU A 292 -0.40 -7.40 -15.20
N THR A 293 0.75 -7.77 -15.73
CA THR A 293 2.06 -7.30 -15.28
C THR A 293 3.09 -7.28 -16.42
N SER A 294 4.14 -6.50 -16.24
CA SER A 294 5.32 -6.49 -17.13
C SER A 294 6.32 -7.61 -16.79
N THR A 295 6.23 -8.21 -15.60
CA THR A 295 7.02 -9.38 -15.22
C THR A 295 6.40 -10.65 -15.79
N PRO A 296 7.20 -11.71 -16.07
CA PRO A 296 6.69 -12.95 -16.65
C PRO A 296 5.58 -13.60 -15.82
N LEU A 297 4.54 -14.06 -16.52
CA LEU A 297 3.47 -14.91 -15.99
C LEU A 297 3.39 -16.19 -16.81
N ALA A 298 3.20 -17.32 -16.14
CA ALA A 298 3.00 -18.60 -16.79
C ALA A 298 1.54 -18.77 -17.23
N TYR A 299 1.35 -19.11 -18.49
CA TYR A 299 0.06 -19.39 -19.11
C TYR A 299 0.01 -20.78 -19.71
N THR A 300 -1.18 -21.29 -19.90
CA THR A 300 -1.46 -22.49 -20.70
C THR A 300 -2.42 -22.12 -21.84
N PRO A 301 -2.04 -22.31 -23.13
CA PRO A 301 -0.69 -22.65 -23.63
C PRO A 301 0.38 -21.59 -23.26
N PRO A 302 1.68 -21.98 -23.21
CA PRO A 302 2.75 -21.05 -22.82
C PRO A 302 2.84 -19.81 -23.72
N VAL A 303 3.16 -18.67 -23.10
CA VAL A 303 3.52 -17.43 -23.82
C VAL A 303 5.00 -17.50 -24.20
N THR A 304 5.29 -17.29 -25.47
CA THR A 304 6.65 -17.28 -26.01
C THR A 304 6.82 -16.14 -27.00
N ALA A 305 8.05 -15.82 -27.40
CA ALA A 305 8.30 -14.81 -28.43
C ALA A 305 7.62 -15.15 -29.77
N ALA A 306 7.53 -16.45 -30.12
CA ALA A 306 6.85 -16.92 -31.33
C ALA A 306 5.31 -16.99 -31.18
N SER A 307 4.81 -16.97 -29.96
CA SER A 307 3.39 -17.03 -29.63
C SER A 307 3.07 -16.11 -28.45
N PRO A 308 3.13 -14.78 -28.64
CA PRO A 308 2.80 -13.80 -27.59
C PRO A 308 1.30 -13.81 -27.31
N LEU A 309 0.89 -13.16 -26.21
CA LEU A 309 -0.51 -12.84 -25.98
C LEU A 309 -0.99 -11.88 -27.07
N GLN A 310 -2.21 -12.09 -27.53
CA GLN A 310 -2.90 -11.16 -28.40
C GLN A 310 -3.99 -10.47 -27.59
N PHE A 311 -4.19 -9.18 -27.80
CA PHE A 311 -5.12 -8.39 -27.03
C PHE A 311 -6.16 -7.72 -27.94
N VAL A 312 -7.36 -7.57 -27.40
CA VAL A 312 -8.46 -6.83 -28.02
C VAL A 312 -8.96 -5.77 -27.05
N HIS A 313 -9.25 -4.60 -27.55
CA HIS A 313 -9.82 -3.51 -26.78
C HIS A 313 -11.34 -3.49 -26.96
N GLN A 314 -12.11 -3.29 -25.90
CA GLN A 314 -13.56 -3.09 -26.00
C GLN A 314 -13.87 -1.87 -26.87
N ASP A 315 -14.88 -1.99 -27.73
CA ASP A 315 -15.34 -0.87 -28.57
C ASP A 315 -15.96 0.26 -27.75
N LYS A 316 -16.69 -0.12 -26.70
CA LYS A 316 -17.39 0.81 -25.78
C LYS A 316 -17.23 0.35 -24.34
N PRO A 317 -17.18 1.29 -23.37
CA PRO A 317 -17.24 0.92 -21.96
C PRO A 317 -18.63 0.36 -21.61
N GLU A 318 -18.68 -0.45 -20.55
CA GLU A 318 -19.97 -0.99 -20.05
C GLU A 318 -20.89 0.12 -19.50
N ARG A 319 -20.30 1.14 -18.89
CA ARG A 319 -20.95 2.35 -18.44
C ARG A 319 -20.07 3.55 -18.80
N ARG A 320 -20.68 4.73 -18.96
CA ARG A 320 -19.98 5.97 -19.35
C ARG A 320 -18.88 6.40 -18.37
N ASP A 321 -19.01 6.01 -17.11
CA ASP A 321 -18.07 6.33 -16.03
C ASP A 321 -16.95 5.29 -15.87
N LEU A 322 -16.88 4.28 -16.74
CA LEU A 322 -15.90 3.22 -16.72
C LEU A 322 -14.94 3.30 -17.93
N ALA A 323 -13.74 2.79 -17.75
CA ALA A 323 -12.79 2.58 -18.84
C ALA A 323 -13.23 1.41 -19.74
N ARG A 324 -12.81 1.44 -20.99
CA ARG A 324 -12.86 0.28 -21.89
C ARG A 324 -11.77 -0.71 -21.51
N CYS A 325 -12.12 -1.97 -21.33
CA CYS A 325 -11.16 -2.98 -20.92
C CYS A 325 -10.39 -3.57 -22.11
N TRP A 326 -9.12 -3.82 -21.90
CA TRP A 326 -8.31 -4.70 -22.72
C TRP A 326 -8.45 -6.14 -22.24
N ARG A 327 -8.70 -7.05 -23.17
CA ARG A 327 -8.87 -8.49 -22.91
C ARG A 327 -7.92 -9.29 -23.78
N GLN A 328 -7.72 -10.57 -23.46
CA GLN A 328 -7.07 -11.48 -24.40
C GLN A 328 -7.97 -11.70 -25.63
N ALA A 329 -7.36 -11.80 -26.81
CA ALA A 329 -8.07 -12.32 -27.98
C ALA A 329 -8.38 -13.82 -27.74
N GLU A 330 -9.55 -14.26 -28.22
CA GLU A 330 -9.95 -15.67 -28.10
C GLU A 330 -9.18 -16.57 -29.09
N PRO A 331 -8.83 -17.82 -28.71
CA PRO A 331 -9.08 -18.42 -27.40
C PRO A 331 -8.13 -17.90 -26.32
N ALA A 332 -8.69 -17.44 -25.19
CA ALA A 332 -7.92 -16.90 -24.09
C ALA A 332 -7.08 -17.97 -23.39
N ARG A 333 -5.82 -17.64 -23.09
CA ARG A 333 -4.93 -18.51 -22.33
C ARG A 333 -5.23 -18.40 -20.83
N LYS A 334 -5.03 -19.50 -20.12
CA LYS A 334 -5.31 -19.62 -18.70
C LYS A 334 -4.04 -19.40 -17.89
N LEU A 335 -4.15 -18.66 -16.78
CA LEU A 335 -3.06 -18.49 -15.81
C LEU A 335 -2.85 -19.79 -15.03
N VAL A 336 -1.61 -20.25 -14.99
CA VAL A 336 -1.23 -21.45 -14.26
C VAL A 336 -1.11 -21.13 -12.78
N ALA A 337 -1.69 -21.98 -11.89
CA ALA A 337 -1.53 -21.96 -10.44
C ALA A 337 -1.88 -20.64 -9.72
N VAL A 338 -2.66 -19.75 -10.35
CA VAL A 338 -3.15 -18.54 -9.68
C VAL A 338 -4.56 -18.77 -9.10
N GLY A 339 -5.43 -19.47 -9.83
CA GLY A 339 -6.84 -19.68 -9.48
C GLY A 339 -7.11 -20.71 -8.38
N ASP A 340 -6.08 -21.40 -7.87
CA ASP A 340 -6.24 -22.48 -6.90
C ASP A 340 -6.44 -21.98 -5.45
N ARG A 341 -6.58 -20.68 -5.26
CA ARG A 341 -6.74 -20.04 -3.95
C ARG A 341 -7.82 -18.96 -3.98
N PRO A 342 -8.42 -18.64 -2.82
CA PRO A 342 -9.34 -17.52 -2.69
C PRO A 342 -8.65 -16.18 -3.01
N ILE A 343 -9.31 -15.35 -3.82
CA ILE A 343 -8.83 -14.01 -4.19
C ILE A 343 -9.97 -13.02 -3.96
N LEU A 344 -9.70 -12.00 -3.15
CA LEU A 344 -10.56 -10.84 -2.96
C LEU A 344 -9.96 -9.63 -3.66
N VAL A 345 -10.76 -8.96 -4.49
CA VAL A 345 -10.45 -7.63 -5.02
C VAL A 345 -11.40 -6.63 -4.37
N VAL A 346 -10.86 -5.59 -3.74
CA VAL A 346 -11.63 -4.51 -3.09
C VAL A 346 -11.47 -3.23 -3.88
N GLU A 347 -12.58 -2.53 -4.13
CA GLU A 347 -12.63 -1.26 -4.85
C GLU A 347 -13.28 -0.17 -4.01
N ALA A 348 -12.62 0.99 -3.90
CA ALA A 348 -13.14 2.18 -3.25
C ALA A 348 -13.98 3.02 -4.22
N GLU A 349 -15.08 3.60 -3.72
CA GLU A 349 -16.08 4.27 -4.54
C GLU A 349 -15.55 5.49 -5.32
N ALA A 350 -14.77 6.34 -4.65
CA ALA A 350 -14.31 7.61 -5.21
C ALA A 350 -12.90 7.55 -5.82
N SER A 351 -12.23 6.40 -5.73
CA SER A 351 -10.87 6.21 -6.23
C SER A 351 -10.77 6.40 -7.74
N PHE A 352 -9.61 6.85 -8.21
CA PHE A 352 -9.33 6.83 -9.65
C PHE A 352 -9.21 5.41 -10.22
N TYR A 353 -9.11 4.38 -9.36
CA TYR A 353 -9.19 2.98 -9.75
C TYR A 353 -10.63 2.52 -10.01
N ALA A 354 -11.65 3.17 -9.41
CA ALA A 354 -13.05 2.76 -9.55
C ALA A 354 -13.52 2.72 -11.02
N GLY A 355 -12.91 3.53 -11.87
CA GLY A 355 -13.24 3.53 -13.28
C GLY A 355 -12.68 2.37 -14.10
N TYR A 356 -11.68 1.62 -13.59
CA TYR A 356 -11.01 0.57 -14.39
C TYR A 356 -10.65 -0.71 -13.62
N ASN A 357 -10.87 -0.78 -12.32
CA ASN A 357 -10.49 -1.96 -11.53
C ASN A 357 -11.29 -3.21 -11.94
N HIS A 358 -12.53 -3.05 -12.44
CA HIS A 358 -13.32 -4.12 -13.05
C HIS A 358 -12.57 -4.83 -14.19
N CYS A 359 -11.74 -4.12 -14.96
CA CYS A 359 -10.94 -4.72 -16.02
C CYS A 359 -9.93 -5.76 -15.50
N ASN A 360 -9.38 -5.56 -14.27
CA ASN A 360 -8.52 -6.56 -13.63
C ASN A 360 -9.30 -7.85 -13.37
N VAL A 361 -10.51 -7.73 -12.83
CA VAL A 361 -11.40 -8.84 -12.52
C VAL A 361 -11.79 -9.59 -13.80
N GLU A 362 -12.26 -8.87 -14.83
CA GLU A 362 -12.62 -9.47 -16.10
C GLU A 362 -11.47 -10.23 -16.77
N TYR A 363 -10.26 -9.66 -16.72
CA TYR A 363 -9.08 -10.32 -17.27
C TYR A 363 -8.73 -11.60 -16.49
N LEU A 364 -8.79 -11.54 -15.15
CA LEU A 364 -8.57 -12.72 -14.30
C LEU A 364 -9.60 -13.82 -14.59
N GLU A 365 -10.87 -13.48 -14.66
CA GLU A 365 -11.96 -14.43 -15.02
C GLU A 365 -11.72 -15.05 -16.41
N GLN A 366 -11.40 -14.23 -17.41
CA GLN A 366 -11.07 -14.73 -18.75
C GLN A 366 -9.86 -15.67 -18.70
N ALA A 367 -8.89 -15.37 -17.84
CA ALA A 367 -7.71 -16.22 -17.63
C ALA A 367 -7.96 -17.44 -16.73
N GLY A 368 -9.21 -17.71 -16.33
CA GLY A 368 -9.62 -18.86 -15.52
C GLY A 368 -9.35 -18.71 -14.03
N VAL A 369 -9.22 -17.48 -13.55
CA VAL A 369 -9.00 -17.15 -12.13
C VAL A 369 -10.24 -16.47 -11.58
N HIS A 370 -10.99 -17.18 -10.74
CA HIS A 370 -12.20 -16.65 -10.12
C HIS A 370 -11.86 -15.76 -8.93
N THR A 371 -12.52 -14.60 -8.87
CA THR A 371 -12.29 -13.62 -7.81
C THR A 371 -13.59 -13.26 -7.10
N THR A 372 -13.52 -12.97 -5.80
CA THR A 372 -14.55 -12.23 -5.12
C THR A 372 -14.27 -10.74 -5.37
N PHE A 373 -15.17 -10.05 -6.07
CA PHE A 373 -15.04 -8.61 -6.31
C PHE A 373 -16.01 -7.85 -5.41
N ILE A 374 -15.48 -7.02 -4.50
CA ILE A 374 -16.28 -6.18 -3.61
C ILE A 374 -16.03 -4.71 -3.99
N ARG A 375 -17.04 -4.08 -4.56
CA ARG A 375 -17.13 -2.63 -4.58
C ARG A 375 -17.71 -2.17 -3.25
N LEU A 376 -16.98 -1.34 -2.53
CA LEU A 376 -17.39 -0.90 -1.19
C LEU A 376 -18.76 -0.20 -1.22
N ALA A 377 -19.05 0.58 -2.27
CA ALA A 377 -20.33 1.21 -2.44
C ALA A 377 -21.51 0.23 -2.51
N ASP A 378 -21.33 -0.96 -3.12
CA ASP A 378 -22.38 -1.97 -3.27
C ASP A 378 -22.79 -2.60 -1.92
N ILE A 379 -21.94 -2.43 -0.90
CA ILE A 379 -22.18 -2.91 0.47
C ILE A 379 -22.42 -1.77 1.48
N GLY A 380 -22.67 -0.55 0.98
CA GLY A 380 -23.01 0.62 1.80
C GLY A 380 -21.83 1.35 2.44
N ILE A 381 -20.59 1.08 2.02
CA ILE A 381 -19.37 1.77 2.45
C ILE A 381 -19.02 2.80 1.37
N HIS A 382 -19.19 4.08 1.69
CA HIS A 382 -19.15 5.17 0.72
C HIS A 382 -18.04 6.18 0.97
N GLY A 383 -17.65 6.88 -0.10
CA GLY A 383 -16.80 8.06 -0.06
C GLY A 383 -15.30 7.80 0.07
N ASN A 384 -14.86 6.56 -0.08
CA ASN A 384 -13.45 6.22 0.03
C ASN A 384 -12.71 6.47 -1.29
N GLY A 385 -11.49 7.03 -1.15
CA GLY A 385 -10.51 7.14 -2.23
C GLY A 385 -9.51 5.99 -2.24
N HIS A 386 -8.45 6.16 -3.04
CA HIS A 386 -7.41 5.14 -3.22
C HIS A 386 -6.67 4.77 -1.92
N MET A 387 -6.54 5.71 -1.00
CA MET A 387 -5.85 5.51 0.28
C MET A 387 -6.79 5.03 1.39
N MET A 388 -7.73 4.14 1.06
CA MET A 388 -8.81 3.65 1.93
C MET A 388 -8.33 3.16 3.31
N MET A 389 -7.09 2.66 3.42
CA MET A 389 -6.49 2.22 4.69
C MET A 389 -6.15 3.38 5.64
N MET A 390 -6.10 4.59 5.13
CA MET A 390 -5.75 5.81 5.89
C MET A 390 -6.95 6.70 6.18
N GLU A 391 -8.11 6.40 5.61
CA GLU A 391 -9.32 7.21 5.67
C GLU A 391 -10.17 6.93 6.92
N LYS A 392 -11.16 7.79 7.19
CA LYS A 392 -11.92 7.81 8.47
C LYS A 392 -12.56 6.48 8.84
N ASN A 393 -13.09 5.76 7.86
CA ASN A 393 -13.77 4.47 8.03
C ASN A 393 -12.89 3.27 7.67
N SER A 394 -11.56 3.40 7.74
CA SER A 394 -10.61 2.33 7.40
C SER A 394 -10.85 1.01 8.16
N ASP A 395 -11.31 1.08 9.42
CA ASP A 395 -11.62 -0.10 10.23
C ASP A 395 -12.82 -0.89 9.66
N GLU A 396 -13.84 -0.22 9.08
CA GLU A 396 -14.97 -0.89 8.42
C GLU A 396 -14.51 -1.70 7.21
N ILE A 397 -13.60 -1.13 6.42
CA ILE A 397 -13.04 -1.81 5.25
C ILE A 397 -12.17 -3.00 5.67
N ALA A 398 -11.37 -2.84 6.73
CA ALA A 398 -10.60 -3.95 7.29
C ALA A 398 -11.51 -5.09 7.78
N GLN A 399 -12.68 -4.76 8.37
CA GLN A 399 -13.66 -5.76 8.79
C GLN A 399 -14.23 -6.56 7.61
N VAL A 400 -14.51 -5.91 6.47
CA VAL A 400 -14.94 -6.62 5.24
C VAL A 400 -13.92 -7.67 4.81
N MET A 401 -12.62 -7.33 4.90
CA MET A 401 -11.54 -8.27 4.57
C MET A 401 -11.49 -9.44 5.57
N VAL A 402 -11.63 -9.15 6.87
CA VAL A 402 -11.66 -10.18 7.93
C VAL A 402 -12.85 -11.10 7.73
N ASP A 403 -14.05 -10.56 7.52
CA ASP A 403 -15.28 -11.35 7.31
C ASP A 403 -15.17 -12.27 6.09
N TRP A 404 -14.48 -11.81 5.04
CA TRP A 404 -14.22 -12.63 3.87
C TRP A 404 -13.17 -13.71 4.16
N LEU A 405 -12.06 -13.36 4.82
CA LEU A 405 -11.00 -14.30 5.20
C LEU A 405 -11.54 -15.40 6.12
N ASP A 406 -12.39 -15.07 7.08
CA ASP A 406 -13.02 -16.03 7.99
C ASP A 406 -13.88 -17.06 7.26
N LYS A 407 -14.51 -16.66 6.14
CA LYS A 407 -15.32 -17.55 5.29
C LYS A 407 -14.46 -18.49 4.44
N VAL A 408 -13.32 -18.01 3.93
CA VAL A 408 -12.54 -18.76 2.91
C VAL A 408 -11.34 -19.50 3.48
N VAL A 409 -10.76 -19.00 4.58
CA VAL A 409 -9.60 -19.59 5.25
C VAL A 409 -10.00 -20.19 6.60
N GLY A 410 -10.90 -19.51 7.31
CA GLY A 410 -11.38 -19.90 8.64
C GLY A 410 -10.40 -19.58 9.78
N PRO A 411 -10.91 -19.49 11.01
CA PRO A 411 -10.09 -19.42 12.22
C PRO A 411 -9.49 -20.79 12.56
N MET A 412 -8.49 -20.82 13.45
CA MET A 412 -7.97 -22.07 14.01
C MET A 412 -9.05 -22.80 14.80
N GLU A 413 -9.12 -24.12 14.65
CA GLU A 413 -9.96 -24.95 15.51
C GLU A 413 -9.53 -24.85 16.99
N ALA A 414 -10.49 -24.94 17.91
CA ALA A 414 -10.26 -24.77 19.36
C ALA A 414 -9.19 -25.72 19.94
N LYS A 415 -8.85 -26.80 19.25
CA LYS A 415 -7.81 -27.79 19.66
C LYS A 415 -6.38 -27.37 19.26
N GLN A 416 -6.23 -26.35 18.43
CA GLN A 416 -4.93 -25.85 17.93
C GLN A 416 -4.48 -24.55 18.62
N ARG A 417 -5.30 -24.01 19.52
CA ARG A 417 -5.03 -22.81 20.31
C ARG A 417 -4.16 -23.09 21.53
#